data_c40b1e3814c1a32863cc2e43fdb20e9f
#
_entry.id   c40b1e3814c1a32863cc2e43fdb20e9f
#
_cell.length_a   1.000
_cell.length_b   1.000
_cell.length_c   1.000
_cell.angle_alpha   90.00
_cell.angle_beta   90.00
_cell.angle_gamma   90.00
#
_symmetry.space_group_name_H-M   'P 1'
#
loop_
_entity.id
_entity.type
_entity.pdbx_description
1 polymer ?
#
loop_
_entity_poly.entity_id
_entity_poly.type
_entity_poly.pdbx_seq_one_letter_code
_entity_poly.pdbx_strand_id
1 'polypeptide(L)'
;MILGAFGRRVARWLVQAAAAAAVGFVGVVALAWWTATPDIGAPSTGDRLARNARSPQWDGAAFTNPLPQVDGAPTELIRKQLFGATHQAPASAPPVVPRRGAEFAELPESGLRVTWLGHSTLLVELDGARLLVDPVWGRRTSPWESIGPERFYAPPLPLEELPPLDAVVISHDHYDHLDLPTVLRLRDQVPRWIVPLGVGAHLEQWGVDPSRVTELDWWQDSEVAGVTVTCTPARHFSGRWVTRFRSTLWAGWAMRGPAHSVFYSGDTALHPTLAEIGARLGPFDLTAMDAGAYDSTWTDVHLGPEQAVIAHQLVRGGVLLPVHWGLFDLANHGWTEPMERVLLAARRADVPVLTPRPGGSVELTDVVVVDRWWPDAPFATVDEDPVWSTSVDDLLAD
;
A
#
# COMPACT_ATOMS: atom_id res chain seq x y z
N MET A 1 -11.21 67.60 -2.37
CA MET A 1 -12.26 66.76 -2.99
C MET A 1 -11.71 65.70 -3.97
N ILE A 2 -10.57 65.90 -4.63
CA ILE A 2 -9.97 64.99 -5.65
C ILE A 2 -9.34 63.74 -5.01
N LEU A 3 -8.69 63.82 -3.83
CA LEU A 3 -8.07 62.70 -3.13
C LEU A 3 -9.08 61.64 -2.65
N GLY A 4 -10.30 62.03 -2.29
CA GLY A 4 -11.34 61.08 -1.87
C GLY A 4 -11.98 60.24 -3.01
N ALA A 5 -11.93 60.77 -4.25
CA ALA A 5 -12.42 60.04 -5.41
C ALA A 5 -11.39 58.99 -5.90
N PHE A 6 -10.11 59.31 -5.83
CA PHE A 6 -9.01 58.39 -6.17
C PHE A 6 -8.97 57.21 -5.21
N GLY A 7 -9.04 57.46 -3.92
CA GLY A 7 -9.05 56.40 -2.87
C GLY A 7 -10.23 55.44 -3.04
N ARG A 8 -11.43 55.94 -3.38
CA ARG A 8 -12.60 55.10 -3.63
C ARG A 8 -12.47 54.25 -4.89
N ARG A 9 -11.80 54.74 -5.96
CA ARG A 9 -11.53 53.94 -7.17
C ARG A 9 -10.52 52.81 -6.88
N VAL A 10 -9.45 53.10 -6.19
CA VAL A 10 -8.44 52.10 -5.77
C VAL A 10 -9.09 51.05 -4.90
N ALA A 11 -9.89 51.40 -3.89
CA ALA A 11 -10.60 50.47 -3.03
C ALA A 11 -11.57 49.57 -3.84
N ARG A 12 -12.34 50.13 -4.77
CA ARG A 12 -13.20 49.33 -5.66
C ARG A 12 -12.41 48.36 -6.54
N TRP A 13 -11.25 48.77 -7.05
CA TRP A 13 -10.39 47.93 -7.88
C TRP A 13 -9.81 46.80 -7.09
N LEU A 14 -9.37 47.03 -5.84
CA LEU A 14 -8.89 45.99 -4.94
C LEU A 14 -9.98 44.98 -4.57
N VAL A 15 -11.19 45.45 -4.30
CA VAL A 15 -12.33 44.58 -4.02
C VAL A 15 -12.68 43.72 -5.25
N GLN A 16 -12.67 44.29 -6.45
CA GLN A 16 -12.93 43.56 -7.69
C GLN A 16 -11.83 42.54 -8.00
N ALA A 17 -10.55 42.90 -7.77
CA ALA A 17 -9.42 41.99 -7.93
C ALA A 17 -9.50 40.83 -6.92
N ALA A 18 -9.83 41.12 -5.65
CA ALA A 18 -10.03 40.07 -4.64
C ALA A 18 -11.22 39.16 -4.96
N ALA A 19 -12.35 39.72 -5.45
CA ALA A 19 -13.49 38.94 -5.88
C ALA A 19 -13.16 38.07 -7.10
N ALA A 20 -12.45 38.57 -8.09
CA ALA A 20 -11.99 37.82 -9.25
C ALA A 20 -11.02 36.68 -8.85
N ALA A 21 -10.10 36.96 -7.93
CA ALA A 21 -9.19 35.93 -7.38
C ALA A 21 -9.95 34.84 -6.62
N ALA A 22 -10.96 35.21 -5.82
CA ALA A 22 -11.81 34.26 -5.12
C ALA A 22 -12.63 33.39 -6.07
N VAL A 23 -13.22 33.97 -7.12
CA VAL A 23 -13.94 33.24 -8.17
C VAL A 23 -12.98 32.31 -8.93
N GLY A 24 -11.79 32.78 -9.27
CA GLY A 24 -10.75 31.96 -9.90
C GLY A 24 -10.33 30.79 -9.02
N PHE A 25 -10.11 31.00 -7.74
CA PHE A 25 -9.78 29.95 -6.76
C PHE A 25 -10.90 28.91 -6.63
N VAL A 26 -12.17 29.35 -6.50
CA VAL A 26 -13.33 28.44 -6.49
C VAL A 26 -13.42 27.64 -7.76
N GLY A 27 -13.16 28.25 -8.94
CA GLY A 27 -13.13 27.56 -10.23
C GLY A 27 -12.04 26.49 -10.30
N VAL A 28 -10.84 26.78 -9.81
CA VAL A 28 -9.72 25.83 -9.75
C VAL A 28 -10.06 24.65 -8.81
N VAL A 29 -10.61 24.94 -7.62
CA VAL A 29 -11.02 23.91 -6.66
C VAL A 29 -12.13 23.02 -7.23
N ALA A 30 -13.13 23.62 -7.90
CA ALA A 30 -14.21 22.88 -8.53
C ALA A 30 -13.72 21.99 -9.69
N LEU A 31 -12.79 22.50 -10.50
CA LEU A 31 -12.16 21.72 -11.57
C LEU A 31 -11.32 20.57 -11.00
N ALA A 32 -10.50 20.83 -9.98
CA ALA A 32 -9.72 19.81 -9.31
C ALA A 32 -10.62 18.71 -8.71
N TRP A 33 -11.70 19.11 -8.06
CA TRP A 33 -12.71 18.17 -7.55
C TRP A 33 -13.33 17.35 -8.68
N TRP A 34 -13.80 17.99 -9.73
CA TRP A 34 -14.45 17.32 -10.86
C TRP A 34 -13.52 16.32 -11.57
N THR A 35 -12.26 16.68 -11.74
CA THR A 35 -11.26 15.81 -12.38
C THR A 35 -10.82 14.65 -11.46
N ALA A 36 -10.82 14.83 -10.15
CA ALA A 36 -10.49 13.79 -9.18
C ALA A 36 -11.65 12.83 -8.89
N THR A 37 -12.91 13.28 -9.13
CA THR A 37 -14.12 12.52 -8.74
C THR A 37 -14.13 11.06 -9.19
N PRO A 38 -13.71 10.67 -10.41
CA PRO A 38 -13.65 9.27 -10.81
C PRO A 38 -12.73 8.44 -9.91
N ASP A 39 -11.55 8.96 -9.59
CA ASP A 39 -10.54 8.28 -8.77
C ASP A 39 -10.90 8.21 -7.30
N ILE A 40 -11.68 9.16 -6.78
CA ILE A 40 -12.13 9.15 -5.38
C ILE A 40 -12.99 7.92 -5.08
N GLY A 41 -13.68 7.36 -6.08
CA GLY A 41 -14.55 6.20 -5.93
C GLY A 41 -15.87 6.52 -5.20
N ALA A 42 -16.62 5.49 -4.83
CA ALA A 42 -17.95 5.58 -4.24
C ALA A 42 -17.96 5.32 -2.73
N PRO A 43 -18.90 5.93 -1.98
CA PRO A 43 -19.17 5.54 -0.61
C PRO A 43 -19.95 4.22 -0.56
N SER A 44 -19.80 3.48 0.51
CA SER A 44 -20.72 2.39 0.83
C SER A 44 -22.13 2.95 1.12
N THR A 45 -23.15 2.33 0.53
CA THR A 45 -24.57 2.69 0.74
C THR A 45 -25.41 1.42 0.89
N GLY A 46 -26.66 1.55 1.36
CA GLY A 46 -27.62 0.44 1.45
C GLY A 46 -27.06 -0.76 2.21
N ASP A 47 -27.21 -1.95 1.65
CA ASP A 47 -26.81 -3.22 2.27
C ASP A 47 -25.29 -3.30 2.54
N ARG A 48 -24.44 -2.66 1.70
CA ARG A 48 -23.01 -2.61 1.94
C ARG A 48 -22.70 -1.79 3.19
N LEU A 49 -23.30 -0.62 3.36
CA LEU A 49 -23.13 0.17 4.59
C LEU A 49 -23.65 -0.57 5.82
N ALA A 50 -24.79 -1.26 5.70
CA ALA A 50 -25.32 -2.10 6.76
C ALA A 50 -24.41 -3.28 7.11
N ARG A 51 -23.66 -3.81 6.15
CA ARG A 51 -22.63 -4.84 6.36
C ARG A 51 -21.40 -4.25 7.06
N ASN A 52 -20.89 -3.10 6.60
CA ASN A 52 -19.80 -2.37 7.27
C ASN A 52 -20.13 -2.09 8.74
N ALA A 53 -21.36 -1.65 9.02
CA ALA A 53 -21.82 -1.32 10.37
C ALA A 53 -21.92 -2.53 11.34
N ARG A 54 -21.80 -3.76 10.84
CA ARG A 54 -21.73 -4.98 11.67
C ARG A 54 -20.29 -5.39 12.02
N SER A 55 -19.29 -4.78 11.37
CA SER A 55 -17.89 -5.03 11.69
C SER A 55 -17.55 -4.53 13.09
N PRO A 56 -16.80 -5.30 13.90
CA PRO A 56 -16.27 -4.82 15.18
C PRO A 56 -15.38 -3.58 15.07
N GLN A 57 -14.83 -3.32 13.87
CA GLN A 57 -13.99 -2.16 13.59
C GLN A 57 -14.77 -0.90 13.21
N TRP A 58 -16.11 -0.97 13.13
CA TRP A 58 -16.95 0.16 12.76
C TRP A 58 -17.44 0.92 14.01
N ASP A 59 -17.12 2.20 14.14
CA ASP A 59 -17.50 3.04 15.28
C ASP A 59 -18.90 3.69 15.16
N GLY A 60 -19.60 3.44 14.07
CA GLY A 60 -20.89 4.05 13.73
C GLY A 60 -20.80 5.06 12.59
N ALA A 61 -19.60 5.50 12.21
CA ALA A 61 -19.36 6.45 11.14
C ALA A 61 -18.20 6.02 10.21
N ALA A 62 -17.17 5.39 10.75
CA ALA A 62 -15.95 5.02 10.04
C ALA A 62 -15.34 3.74 10.62
N PHE A 63 -14.39 3.14 9.91
CA PHE A 63 -13.57 2.07 10.45
C PHE A 63 -12.47 2.64 11.36
N THR A 64 -12.11 1.90 12.39
CA THR A 64 -11.14 2.30 13.42
C THR A 64 -10.13 1.20 13.71
N ASN A 65 -8.95 1.59 14.15
CA ASN A 65 -7.99 0.65 14.72
C ASN A 65 -8.36 0.30 16.15
N PRO A 66 -8.12 -0.95 16.58
CA PRO A 66 -8.27 -1.34 17.99
C PRO A 66 -7.28 -0.60 18.91
N LEU A 67 -6.11 -0.26 18.40
CA LEU A 67 -5.10 0.53 19.11
C LEU A 67 -5.14 1.99 18.64
N PRO A 68 -4.93 2.96 19.55
CA PRO A 68 -4.81 4.36 19.16
C PRO A 68 -3.67 4.56 18.14
N GLN A 69 -3.84 5.49 17.22
CA GLN A 69 -2.75 6.02 16.40
C GLN A 69 -2.27 7.31 17.04
N VAL A 70 -0.96 7.42 17.19
CA VAL A 70 -0.32 8.65 17.69
C VAL A 70 0.28 9.38 16.49
N ASP A 71 -0.24 10.56 16.22
CA ASP A 71 0.30 11.44 15.19
C ASP A 71 1.36 12.34 15.79
N GLY A 72 2.48 12.54 15.08
CA GLY A 72 3.52 13.47 15.45
C GLY A 72 3.06 14.93 15.38
N ALA A 73 3.83 15.83 15.94
CA ALA A 73 3.52 17.26 15.91
C ALA A 73 3.48 17.79 14.45
N PRO A 74 2.42 18.52 14.04
CA PRO A 74 2.34 19.08 12.69
C PRO A 74 3.53 19.95 12.29
N THR A 75 4.16 20.61 13.25
CA THR A 75 5.37 21.44 13.03
C THR A 75 6.57 20.58 12.63
N GLU A 76 6.72 19.39 13.18
CA GLU A 76 7.78 18.45 12.82
C GLU A 76 7.55 17.89 11.42
N LEU A 77 6.32 17.53 11.07
CA LEU A 77 5.95 17.12 9.73
C LEU A 77 6.30 18.20 8.70
N ILE A 78 5.91 19.46 8.95
CA ILE A 78 6.25 20.59 8.06
C ILE A 78 7.77 20.77 7.96
N ARG A 79 8.49 20.68 9.09
CA ARG A 79 9.95 20.78 9.10
C ARG A 79 10.59 19.69 8.22
N LYS A 80 10.16 18.43 8.35
CA LYS A 80 10.65 17.31 7.56
C LYS A 80 10.31 17.47 6.08
N GLN A 81 9.11 17.93 5.74
CA GLN A 81 8.74 18.21 4.34
C GLN A 81 9.56 19.33 3.69
N LEU A 82 9.97 20.34 4.46
CA LEU A 82 10.76 21.46 3.93
C LEU A 82 12.27 21.18 3.90
N PHE A 83 12.77 20.36 4.82
CA PHE A 83 14.19 20.11 5.04
C PHE A 83 14.51 18.60 5.15
N GLY A 84 13.58 17.77 4.67
CA GLY A 84 13.56 16.34 4.87
C GLY A 84 14.73 15.57 4.28
N ALA A 85 14.60 14.25 4.21
CA ALA A 85 15.68 13.36 3.85
C ALA A 85 16.28 13.68 2.47
N THR A 86 17.57 13.55 2.39
CA THR A 86 18.28 13.51 1.11
C THR A 86 18.08 12.14 0.45
N HIS A 87 18.18 12.06 -0.87
CA HIS A 87 18.08 10.79 -1.61
C HIS A 87 16.71 10.10 -1.54
N GLN A 88 15.60 10.84 -1.43
CA GLN A 88 14.24 10.29 -1.44
C GLN A 88 13.89 9.61 -2.76
N ALA A 89 14.51 10.03 -3.85
CA ALA A 89 14.34 9.43 -5.17
C ALA A 89 15.70 9.05 -5.80
N PRO A 90 15.74 8.02 -6.67
CA PRO A 90 16.94 7.65 -7.37
C PRO A 90 17.36 8.72 -8.38
N ALA A 91 18.67 8.95 -8.53
CA ALA A 91 19.23 9.87 -9.53
C ALA A 91 19.04 9.38 -10.99
N SER A 92 18.82 8.09 -11.17
CA SER A 92 18.49 7.43 -12.44
C SER A 92 17.57 6.24 -12.17
N ALA A 93 16.81 5.83 -13.18
CA ALA A 93 15.91 4.69 -13.02
C ALA A 93 16.63 3.46 -12.47
N PRO A 94 16.12 2.83 -11.41
CA PRO A 94 16.67 1.60 -10.86
C PRO A 94 16.68 0.46 -11.89
N PRO A 95 17.58 -0.53 -11.73
CA PRO A 95 17.60 -1.69 -12.60
C PRO A 95 16.33 -2.52 -12.44
N VAL A 96 15.67 -2.81 -13.55
CA VAL A 96 14.45 -3.60 -13.63
C VAL A 96 14.72 -4.87 -14.40
N VAL A 97 14.10 -5.98 -14.05
CA VAL A 97 14.04 -7.21 -14.86
C VAL A 97 12.80 -7.14 -15.73
N PRO A 98 12.92 -6.80 -17.01
CA PRO A 98 11.78 -6.77 -17.91
C PRO A 98 11.18 -8.16 -18.05
N ARG A 99 9.87 -8.29 -17.95
CA ARG A 99 9.18 -9.58 -18.04
C ARG A 99 8.26 -9.62 -19.25
N ARG A 100 8.02 -10.84 -19.73
CA ARG A 100 7.07 -11.13 -20.80
C ARG A 100 6.03 -12.13 -20.32
N GLY A 101 4.79 -12.02 -20.80
CA GLY A 101 3.70 -12.92 -20.43
C GLY A 101 4.00 -14.37 -20.71
N ALA A 102 4.76 -14.68 -21.77
CA ALA A 102 5.19 -16.03 -22.12
C ALA A 102 6.02 -16.73 -21.02
N GLU A 103 6.70 -15.98 -20.16
CA GLU A 103 7.49 -16.52 -19.04
C GLU A 103 6.59 -17.08 -17.92
N PHE A 104 5.32 -16.71 -17.92
CA PHE A 104 4.28 -17.16 -16.98
C PHE A 104 3.30 -18.13 -17.63
N ALA A 105 3.61 -18.68 -18.82
CA ALA A 105 2.74 -19.65 -19.50
C ALA A 105 2.52 -20.88 -18.63
N GLU A 106 3.60 -21.37 -18.00
CA GLU A 106 3.55 -22.52 -17.10
C GLU A 106 3.63 -22.07 -15.64
N LEU A 107 2.88 -22.77 -14.80
CA LEU A 107 2.97 -22.64 -13.35
C LEU A 107 4.31 -23.16 -12.83
N PRO A 108 4.84 -22.65 -11.69
CA PRO A 108 6.09 -23.13 -11.14
C PRO A 108 5.98 -24.60 -10.70
N GLU A 109 6.97 -25.42 -11.06
CA GLU A 109 7.04 -26.82 -10.60
C GLU A 109 7.24 -26.92 -9.09
N SER A 110 7.85 -25.90 -8.48
CA SER A 110 8.01 -25.75 -7.02
C SER A 110 6.69 -25.59 -6.26
N GLY A 111 5.60 -25.22 -6.97
CA GLY A 111 4.30 -24.91 -6.37
C GLY A 111 4.19 -23.48 -5.84
N LEU A 112 5.30 -22.75 -5.63
CA LEU A 112 5.27 -21.37 -5.18
C LEU A 112 6.29 -20.50 -5.93
N ARG A 113 5.77 -19.49 -6.64
CA ARG A 113 6.58 -18.41 -7.22
C ARG A 113 5.94 -17.06 -6.88
N VAL A 114 6.73 -16.14 -6.35
CA VAL A 114 6.31 -14.75 -6.10
C VAL A 114 7.15 -13.84 -6.97
N THR A 115 6.51 -13.06 -7.84
CA THR A 115 7.17 -12.04 -8.67
C THR A 115 6.86 -10.67 -8.10
N TRP A 116 7.89 -9.95 -7.67
CA TRP A 116 7.75 -8.58 -7.18
C TRP A 116 7.76 -7.60 -8.35
N LEU A 117 6.64 -6.95 -8.61
CA LEU A 117 6.48 -6.00 -9.72
C LEU A 117 6.78 -4.54 -9.31
N GLY A 118 7.23 -4.35 -8.07
CA GLY A 118 7.57 -3.06 -7.47
C GLY A 118 6.53 -2.60 -6.44
N HIS A 119 6.97 -1.81 -5.47
CA HIS A 119 6.16 -1.35 -4.34
C HIS A 119 5.50 -2.53 -3.62
N SER A 120 4.18 -2.57 -3.57
CA SER A 120 3.39 -3.64 -2.97
C SER A 120 2.73 -4.57 -4.01
N THR A 121 3.02 -4.38 -5.30
CA THR A 121 2.44 -5.22 -6.36
C THR A 121 3.16 -6.56 -6.46
N LEU A 122 2.42 -7.65 -6.24
CA LEU A 122 2.94 -9.02 -6.32
C LEU A 122 2.09 -9.87 -7.27
N LEU A 123 2.74 -10.64 -8.13
CA LEU A 123 2.11 -11.80 -8.78
C LEU A 123 2.50 -13.03 -7.99
N VAL A 124 1.51 -13.64 -7.33
CA VAL A 124 1.67 -14.84 -6.49
C VAL A 124 1.11 -16.04 -7.23
N GLU A 125 1.96 -16.99 -7.57
CA GLU A 125 1.57 -18.29 -8.13
C GLU A 125 1.75 -19.32 -7.02
N LEU A 126 0.62 -19.82 -6.52
CA LEU A 126 0.55 -20.62 -5.29
C LEU A 126 -0.30 -21.87 -5.53
N ASP A 127 0.34 -23.04 -5.53
CA ASP A 127 -0.30 -24.35 -5.63
C ASP A 127 -1.33 -24.45 -6.78
N GLY A 128 -1.02 -23.83 -7.91
CA GLY A 128 -1.88 -23.85 -9.10
C GLY A 128 -2.72 -22.59 -9.30
N ALA A 129 -2.89 -21.75 -8.30
CA ALA A 129 -3.61 -20.47 -8.42
C ALA A 129 -2.67 -19.31 -8.78
N ARG A 130 -3.21 -18.29 -9.47
CA ARG A 130 -2.55 -17.03 -9.76
C ARG A 130 -3.30 -15.86 -9.15
N LEU A 131 -2.69 -15.23 -8.18
CA LEU A 131 -3.25 -14.08 -7.46
C LEU A 131 -2.39 -12.83 -7.75
N LEU A 132 -3.05 -11.73 -8.11
CA LEU A 132 -2.38 -10.45 -8.28
C LEU A 132 -2.74 -9.55 -7.10
N VAL A 133 -1.73 -9.14 -6.34
CA VAL A 133 -1.90 -8.38 -5.09
C VAL A 133 -1.57 -6.92 -5.34
N ASP A 134 -2.42 -6.02 -4.86
CA ASP A 134 -2.30 -4.56 -4.91
C ASP A 134 -1.74 -4.04 -6.25
N PRO A 135 -2.44 -4.27 -7.37
CA PRO A 135 -1.92 -4.00 -8.70
C PRO A 135 -1.94 -2.51 -9.04
N VAL A 136 -0.75 -1.93 -9.25
CA VAL A 136 -0.58 -0.52 -9.62
C VAL A 136 0.29 -0.41 -10.87
N TRP A 137 -0.33 -0.05 -12.00
CA TRP A 137 0.33 0.26 -13.26
C TRP A 137 0.29 1.74 -13.61
N GLY A 138 -0.49 2.53 -12.86
CA GLY A 138 -0.58 3.98 -13.00
C GLY A 138 0.77 4.66 -12.87
N ARG A 139 0.90 5.81 -13.54
CA ARG A 139 2.11 6.62 -13.50
C ARG A 139 2.33 7.26 -12.12
N ARG A 140 1.23 7.61 -11.44
CA ARG A 140 1.25 8.31 -10.16
C ARG A 140 0.27 7.69 -9.17
N THR A 141 0.61 7.74 -7.91
CA THR A 141 -0.28 7.40 -6.80
C THR A 141 -1.08 8.63 -6.39
N SER A 142 -2.03 9.01 -7.23
CA SER A 142 -2.78 10.26 -7.09
C SER A 142 -4.04 10.22 -7.94
N PRO A 143 -5.11 10.97 -7.57
CA PRO A 143 -6.27 11.13 -8.43
C PRO A 143 -5.99 11.96 -9.70
N TRP A 144 -4.77 12.45 -9.87
CA TRP A 144 -4.36 13.24 -11.04
C TRP A 144 -3.09 12.68 -11.67
N GLU A 145 -3.08 12.54 -12.97
CA GLU A 145 -1.90 12.07 -13.72
C GLU A 145 -0.73 13.07 -13.73
N SER A 146 -0.99 14.34 -13.38
CA SER A 146 0.00 15.43 -13.43
C SER A 146 0.58 15.82 -12.07
N ILE A 147 -0.02 15.40 -10.97
CA ILE A 147 0.33 15.80 -9.59
C ILE A 147 0.39 14.56 -8.71
N GLY A 148 1.31 14.54 -7.75
CA GLY A 148 1.51 13.47 -6.79
C GLY A 148 2.76 12.62 -7.09
N PRO A 149 3.09 11.67 -6.22
CA PRO A 149 4.27 10.83 -6.37
C PRO A 149 4.28 10.07 -7.70
N GLU A 150 5.39 10.15 -8.42
CA GLU A 150 5.58 9.48 -9.70
C GLU A 150 6.46 8.25 -9.52
N ARG A 151 6.16 7.18 -10.26
CA ARG A 151 6.97 5.97 -10.20
C ARG A 151 8.37 6.19 -10.76
N PHE A 152 9.37 5.57 -10.12
CA PHE A 152 10.77 5.69 -10.51
C PHE A 152 11.12 4.95 -11.81
N TYR A 153 10.35 3.93 -12.18
CA TYR A 153 10.54 3.10 -13.38
C TYR A 153 9.20 2.62 -13.94
N ALA A 154 9.20 2.28 -15.22
CA ALA A 154 8.02 1.69 -15.88
C ALA A 154 7.71 0.30 -15.29
N PRO A 155 6.44 -0.17 -15.34
CA PRO A 155 6.10 -1.51 -14.88
C PRO A 155 6.97 -2.58 -15.54
N PRO A 156 7.54 -3.52 -14.76
CA PRO A 156 8.40 -4.58 -15.30
C PRO A 156 7.70 -5.52 -16.28
N LEU A 157 6.41 -5.75 -16.09
CA LEU A 157 5.54 -6.56 -16.93
C LEU A 157 4.44 -5.65 -17.50
N PRO A 158 4.27 -5.56 -18.83
CA PRO A 158 3.13 -4.85 -19.42
C PRO A 158 1.80 -5.45 -18.93
N LEU A 159 0.82 -4.60 -18.63
CA LEU A 159 -0.46 -5.06 -18.10
C LEU A 159 -1.19 -6.02 -19.06
N GLU A 160 -0.99 -5.81 -20.36
CA GLU A 160 -1.56 -6.65 -21.42
C GLU A 160 -0.91 -8.03 -21.52
N GLU A 161 0.25 -8.18 -20.93
CA GLU A 161 1.02 -9.43 -20.90
C GLU A 161 0.85 -10.20 -19.58
N LEU A 162 -0.03 -9.73 -18.67
CA LEU A 162 -0.36 -10.51 -17.49
C LEU A 162 -0.91 -11.89 -17.88
N PRO A 163 -0.47 -12.97 -17.23
CA PRO A 163 -1.08 -14.28 -17.43
C PRO A 163 -2.54 -14.26 -16.94
N PRO A 164 -3.36 -15.23 -17.35
CA PRO A 164 -4.70 -15.41 -16.76
C PRO A 164 -4.62 -15.48 -15.24
N LEU A 165 -5.45 -14.67 -14.57
CA LEU A 165 -5.52 -14.57 -13.11
C LEU A 165 -6.75 -15.30 -12.58
N ASP A 166 -6.65 -15.88 -11.39
CA ASP A 166 -7.79 -16.44 -10.66
C ASP A 166 -8.44 -15.36 -9.77
N ALA A 167 -7.64 -14.45 -9.20
CA ALA A 167 -8.16 -13.29 -8.47
C ALA A 167 -7.18 -12.13 -8.44
N VAL A 168 -7.75 -10.93 -8.19
CA VAL A 168 -7.04 -9.77 -7.67
C VAL A 168 -7.36 -9.62 -6.18
N VAL A 169 -6.35 -9.37 -5.36
CA VAL A 169 -6.47 -9.17 -3.92
C VAL A 169 -6.00 -7.75 -3.59
N ILE A 170 -6.83 -6.96 -2.90
CA ILE A 170 -6.53 -5.57 -2.53
C ILE A 170 -6.47 -5.46 -1.01
N SER A 171 -5.42 -4.82 -0.49
CA SER A 171 -5.25 -4.60 0.95
C SER A 171 -6.10 -3.44 1.48
N HIS A 172 -6.14 -2.33 0.77
CA HIS A 172 -6.91 -1.13 1.13
C HIS A 172 -7.03 -0.18 -0.06
N ASP A 173 -7.67 0.97 0.13
CA ASP A 173 -8.07 1.86 -0.96
C ASP A 173 -7.10 3.02 -1.26
N HIS A 174 -5.89 3.08 -0.69
CA HIS A 174 -4.92 4.11 -1.05
C HIS A 174 -4.50 4.00 -2.53
N TYR A 175 -4.05 5.11 -3.12
CA TYR A 175 -3.78 5.20 -4.55
C TYR A 175 -2.61 4.32 -5.03
N ASP A 176 -1.70 3.97 -4.14
CA ASP A 176 -0.55 3.10 -4.38
C ASP A 176 -0.83 1.60 -4.15
N HIS A 177 -2.10 1.24 -3.85
CA HIS A 177 -2.60 -0.13 -3.71
C HIS A 177 -3.83 -0.39 -4.58
N LEU A 178 -4.72 0.58 -4.72
CA LEU A 178 -5.92 0.51 -5.54
C LEU A 178 -5.87 1.58 -6.64
N ASP A 179 -5.44 1.20 -7.82
CA ASP A 179 -5.17 2.05 -8.97
C ASP A 179 -6.32 2.01 -9.99
N LEU A 180 -7.05 3.12 -10.15
CA LEU A 180 -8.18 3.19 -11.09
C LEU A 180 -7.78 2.82 -12.53
N PRO A 181 -6.69 3.36 -13.13
CA PRO A 181 -6.27 2.96 -14.48
C PRO A 181 -6.08 1.46 -14.64
N THR A 182 -5.50 0.80 -13.64
CA THR A 182 -5.31 -0.66 -13.63
C THR A 182 -6.64 -1.40 -13.52
N VAL A 183 -7.53 -0.97 -12.60
CA VAL A 183 -8.86 -1.60 -12.44
C VAL A 183 -9.65 -1.52 -13.73
N LEU A 184 -9.69 -0.37 -14.41
CA LEU A 184 -10.44 -0.18 -15.67
C LEU A 184 -9.99 -1.14 -16.78
N ARG A 185 -8.72 -1.56 -16.77
CA ARG A 185 -8.17 -2.50 -17.76
C ARG A 185 -8.38 -3.96 -17.39
N LEU A 186 -8.43 -4.26 -16.08
CA LEU A 186 -8.57 -5.63 -15.57
C LEU A 186 -10.01 -6.04 -15.29
N ARG A 187 -10.95 -5.11 -15.11
CA ARG A 187 -12.30 -5.36 -14.60
C ARG A 187 -13.09 -6.43 -15.35
N ASP A 188 -12.89 -6.53 -16.66
CA ASP A 188 -13.62 -7.48 -17.51
C ASP A 188 -12.89 -8.85 -17.61
N GLN A 189 -11.60 -8.89 -17.24
CA GLN A 189 -10.73 -10.06 -17.40
C GLN A 189 -10.60 -10.87 -16.11
N VAL A 190 -10.61 -10.20 -14.94
CA VAL A 190 -10.42 -10.84 -13.65
C VAL A 190 -11.72 -11.47 -13.16
N PRO A 191 -11.73 -12.79 -12.89
CA PRO A 191 -12.93 -13.50 -12.48
C PRO A 191 -13.36 -13.16 -11.04
N ARG A 192 -12.42 -12.80 -10.16
CA ARG A 192 -12.71 -12.47 -8.76
C ARG A 192 -11.83 -11.35 -8.20
N TRP A 193 -12.45 -10.46 -7.45
CA TRP A 193 -11.81 -9.40 -6.67
C TRP A 193 -12.06 -9.68 -5.19
N ILE A 194 -11.01 -9.90 -4.40
CA ILE A 194 -11.09 -10.14 -2.96
C ILE A 194 -10.56 -8.88 -2.27
N VAL A 195 -11.41 -8.25 -1.49
CA VAL A 195 -11.13 -6.90 -0.95
C VAL A 195 -11.69 -6.75 0.47
N PRO A 196 -11.19 -5.82 1.29
CA PRO A 196 -11.79 -5.52 2.58
C PRO A 196 -13.15 -4.83 2.44
N LEU A 197 -13.93 -4.84 3.52
CA LEU A 197 -15.25 -4.20 3.58
C LEU A 197 -15.22 -2.74 3.08
N GLY A 198 -16.15 -2.40 2.21
CA GLY A 198 -16.33 -1.07 1.65
C GLY A 198 -15.59 -0.80 0.35
N VAL A 199 -14.46 -1.47 0.09
CA VAL A 199 -13.66 -1.28 -1.14
C VAL A 199 -14.44 -1.67 -2.40
N GLY A 200 -15.33 -2.65 -2.31
CA GLY A 200 -16.19 -3.05 -3.42
C GLY A 200 -17.05 -1.92 -3.99
N ALA A 201 -17.38 -0.89 -3.21
CA ALA A 201 -18.11 0.27 -3.71
C ALA A 201 -17.32 1.04 -4.78
N HIS A 202 -15.99 1.15 -4.62
CA HIS A 202 -15.11 1.77 -5.62
C HIS A 202 -15.07 0.92 -6.89
N LEU A 203 -14.83 -0.39 -6.75
CA LEU A 203 -14.75 -1.33 -7.88
C LEU A 203 -16.02 -1.32 -8.72
N GLU A 204 -17.18 -1.36 -8.08
CA GLU A 204 -18.48 -1.33 -8.77
C GLU A 204 -18.73 0.01 -9.48
N GLN A 205 -18.38 1.15 -8.85
CA GLN A 205 -18.42 2.44 -9.53
C GLN A 205 -17.55 2.46 -10.78
N TRP A 206 -16.41 1.78 -10.76
CA TRP A 206 -15.48 1.70 -11.88
C TRP A 206 -15.85 0.60 -12.89
N GLY A 207 -16.98 -0.07 -12.69
CA GLY A 207 -17.57 -1.00 -13.64
C GLY A 207 -17.14 -2.45 -13.48
N VAL A 208 -16.57 -2.82 -12.35
CA VAL A 208 -16.40 -4.24 -11.98
C VAL A 208 -17.77 -4.84 -11.67
N ASP A 209 -18.08 -6.00 -12.25
CA ASP A 209 -19.33 -6.71 -12.00
C ASP A 209 -19.43 -7.06 -10.49
N PRO A 210 -20.50 -6.65 -9.79
CA PRO A 210 -20.69 -6.95 -8.37
C PRO A 210 -20.59 -8.44 -8.02
N SER A 211 -20.98 -9.32 -8.93
CA SER A 211 -20.90 -10.79 -8.73
C SER A 211 -19.47 -11.32 -8.64
N ARG A 212 -18.49 -10.53 -9.11
CA ARG A 212 -17.05 -10.85 -9.05
C ARG A 212 -16.36 -10.27 -7.81
N VAL A 213 -17.04 -9.43 -7.02
CA VAL A 213 -16.49 -8.76 -5.84
C VAL A 213 -16.84 -9.54 -4.58
N THR A 214 -15.83 -9.94 -3.83
CA THR A 214 -15.95 -10.55 -2.51
C THR A 214 -15.35 -9.61 -1.47
N GLU A 215 -16.19 -9.02 -0.62
CA GLU A 215 -15.75 -8.18 0.49
C GLU A 215 -15.68 -9.00 1.78
N LEU A 216 -14.56 -8.92 2.48
CA LEU A 216 -14.29 -9.65 3.71
C LEU A 216 -14.00 -8.70 4.86
N ASP A 217 -14.48 -9.05 6.05
CA ASP A 217 -14.06 -8.49 7.33
C ASP A 217 -12.82 -9.23 7.86
N TRP A 218 -12.13 -8.71 8.84
CA TRP A 218 -11.02 -9.41 9.50
C TRP A 218 -11.45 -10.80 9.98
N TRP A 219 -10.59 -11.78 9.76
CA TRP A 219 -10.76 -13.20 10.08
C TRP A 219 -11.78 -13.95 9.20
N GLN A 220 -12.39 -13.27 8.21
CA GLN A 220 -13.16 -13.95 7.19
C GLN A 220 -12.26 -14.40 6.05
N ASP A 221 -12.66 -15.43 5.36
CA ASP A 221 -11.92 -16.04 4.25
C ASP A 221 -12.81 -16.25 3.01
N SER A 222 -12.15 -16.53 1.90
CA SER A 222 -12.76 -16.94 0.65
C SER A 222 -11.84 -17.90 -0.08
N GLU A 223 -12.42 -18.90 -0.72
CA GLU A 223 -11.66 -19.83 -1.55
C GLU A 223 -11.61 -19.40 -3.01
N VAL A 224 -10.42 -19.49 -3.62
CA VAL A 224 -10.20 -19.25 -5.05
C VAL A 224 -9.15 -20.22 -5.59
N ALA A 225 -9.52 -20.99 -6.63
CA ALA A 225 -8.64 -21.97 -7.29
C ALA A 225 -7.89 -22.92 -6.31
N GLY A 226 -8.55 -23.33 -5.21
CA GLY A 226 -7.97 -24.22 -4.19
C GLY A 226 -7.09 -23.53 -3.15
N VAL A 227 -6.99 -22.20 -3.19
CA VAL A 227 -6.29 -21.37 -2.20
C VAL A 227 -7.30 -20.67 -1.30
N THR A 228 -7.15 -20.80 0.01
CA THR A 228 -7.89 -20.03 1.01
C THR A 228 -7.21 -18.67 1.20
N VAL A 229 -7.95 -17.58 0.97
CA VAL A 229 -7.49 -16.19 1.16
C VAL A 229 -8.21 -15.61 2.36
N THR A 230 -7.50 -15.43 3.47
CA THR A 230 -8.05 -14.92 4.73
C THR A 230 -7.70 -13.45 4.92
N CYS A 231 -8.71 -12.62 5.18
CA CYS A 231 -8.56 -11.23 5.55
C CYS A 231 -8.02 -11.12 6.98
N THR A 232 -6.89 -10.48 7.18
CA THR A 232 -6.23 -10.39 8.48
C THR A 232 -6.19 -8.95 9.00
N PRO A 233 -6.21 -8.76 10.34
CA PRO A 233 -6.05 -7.44 10.92
C PRO A 233 -4.75 -6.74 10.49
N ALA A 234 -4.84 -5.43 10.31
CA ALA A 234 -3.72 -4.53 10.12
C ALA A 234 -3.95 -3.23 10.91
N ARG A 235 -2.88 -2.52 11.26
CA ARG A 235 -2.95 -1.22 11.94
C ARG A 235 -2.58 -0.12 10.97
N HIS A 236 -3.59 0.42 10.27
CA HIS A 236 -3.42 1.42 9.21
C HIS A 236 -4.64 2.33 9.13
N PHE A 237 -4.90 2.91 7.98
CA PHE A 237 -6.12 3.65 7.66
C PHE A 237 -6.43 3.53 6.16
N SER A 238 -7.60 3.99 5.79
CA SER A 238 -8.05 4.05 4.41
C SER A 238 -8.49 5.46 4.04
N GLY A 239 -8.58 5.75 2.76
CA GLY A 239 -9.17 7.00 2.29
C GLY A 239 -8.54 7.53 1.01
N ARG A 240 -9.41 7.87 0.05
CA ARG A 240 -9.03 8.46 -1.24
C ARG A 240 -9.29 9.96 -1.31
N TRP A 241 -9.92 10.53 -0.27
CA TRP A 241 -10.21 11.96 -0.14
C TRP A 241 -10.56 12.30 1.31
N VAL A 242 -10.47 13.58 1.68
CA VAL A 242 -10.77 14.04 3.04
C VAL A 242 -12.18 13.64 3.54
N THR A 243 -13.16 13.54 2.63
CA THR A 243 -14.53 13.09 2.94
C THR A 243 -14.70 11.57 2.87
N ARG A 244 -13.65 10.83 2.58
CA ARG A 244 -13.61 9.36 2.48
C ARG A 244 -12.62 8.73 3.45
N PHE A 245 -12.11 9.51 4.38
CA PHE A 245 -11.18 9.04 5.39
C PHE A 245 -11.82 7.92 6.22
N ARG A 246 -11.16 6.76 6.28
CA ARG A 246 -11.60 5.54 6.97
C ARG A 246 -13.00 5.04 6.56
N SER A 247 -13.41 5.28 5.33
CA SER A 247 -14.73 4.82 4.82
C SER A 247 -14.74 3.36 4.37
N THR A 248 -13.58 2.74 4.20
CA THR A 248 -13.35 1.33 3.89
C THR A 248 -12.44 0.71 4.94
N LEU A 249 -12.48 -0.63 5.08
CA LEU A 249 -11.55 -1.35 5.93
C LEU A 249 -10.21 -1.52 5.22
N TRP A 250 -9.14 -1.77 5.96
CA TRP A 250 -7.79 -2.14 5.51
C TRP A 250 -7.43 -3.51 6.07
N ALA A 251 -6.53 -4.24 5.40
CA ALA A 251 -6.22 -5.61 5.78
C ALA A 251 -4.86 -6.07 5.27
N GLY A 252 -4.27 -7.03 5.99
CA GLY A 252 -3.33 -7.98 5.44
C GLY A 252 -4.04 -9.21 4.89
N TRP A 253 -3.30 -10.11 4.24
CA TRP A 253 -3.85 -11.31 3.62
C TRP A 253 -2.99 -12.53 3.89
N ALA A 254 -3.60 -13.58 4.44
CA ALA A 254 -3.00 -14.90 4.50
C ALA A 254 -3.56 -15.74 3.33
N MET A 255 -2.68 -16.19 2.45
CA MET A 255 -2.98 -17.01 1.28
C MET A 255 -2.40 -18.40 1.53
N ARG A 256 -3.27 -19.42 1.61
CA ARG A 256 -2.89 -20.80 1.91
C ARG A 256 -3.43 -21.76 0.89
N GLY A 257 -2.53 -22.39 0.15
CA GLY A 257 -2.81 -23.52 -0.71
C GLY A 257 -2.65 -24.86 0.01
N PRO A 258 -2.79 -25.98 -0.70
CA PRO A 258 -2.61 -27.31 -0.15
C PRO A 258 -1.20 -27.60 0.40
N ALA A 259 -0.16 -27.04 -0.21
CA ALA A 259 1.24 -27.30 0.15
C ALA A 259 1.98 -26.05 0.68
N HIS A 260 1.66 -24.87 0.18
CA HIS A 260 2.38 -23.65 0.47
C HIS A 260 1.49 -22.56 1.05
N SER A 261 2.14 -21.52 1.61
CA SER A 261 1.44 -20.38 2.23
C SER A 261 2.25 -19.10 2.12
N VAL A 262 1.54 -18.00 1.82
CA VAL A 262 2.11 -16.66 1.73
C VAL A 262 1.31 -15.74 2.64
N PHE A 263 2.01 -14.89 3.40
CA PHE A 263 1.41 -13.78 4.11
C PHE A 263 1.82 -12.46 3.48
N TYR A 264 0.87 -11.59 3.23
CA TYR A 264 1.07 -10.22 2.81
C TYR A 264 0.48 -9.28 3.87
N SER A 265 1.30 -8.39 4.42
CA SER A 265 0.88 -7.52 5.52
C SER A 265 -0.15 -6.45 5.11
N GLY A 266 -0.23 -6.11 3.80
CA GLY A 266 -0.72 -4.80 3.42
C GLY A 266 0.16 -3.73 4.05
N ASP A 267 -0.37 -2.52 4.16
CA ASP A 267 0.24 -1.47 4.97
C ASP A 267 -0.19 -1.63 6.42
N THR A 268 0.76 -1.59 7.32
CA THR A 268 0.49 -1.76 8.74
C THR A 268 1.61 -1.20 9.62
N ALA A 269 1.26 -0.68 10.78
CA ALA A 269 2.19 -0.52 11.88
C ALA A 269 2.29 -1.82 12.70
N LEU A 270 3.27 -1.91 13.58
CA LEU A 270 3.42 -3.03 14.50
C LEU A 270 2.23 -3.07 15.49
N HIS A 271 1.67 -4.28 15.70
CA HIS A 271 0.54 -4.49 16.60
C HIS A 271 0.51 -5.95 17.12
N PRO A 272 -0.05 -6.17 18.33
CA PRO A 272 -0.05 -7.51 18.98
C PRO A 272 -0.76 -8.60 18.17
N THR A 273 -1.76 -8.24 17.37
CA THR A 273 -2.55 -9.20 16.58
C THR A 273 -1.70 -9.93 15.52
N LEU A 274 -0.50 -9.44 15.18
CA LEU A 274 0.45 -10.16 14.32
C LEU A 274 0.85 -11.52 14.92
N ALA A 275 1.05 -11.60 16.23
CA ALA A 275 1.30 -12.87 16.92
C ALA A 275 0.08 -13.81 16.85
N GLU A 276 -1.14 -13.28 16.97
CA GLU A 276 -2.37 -14.05 16.77
C GLU A 276 -2.50 -14.59 15.34
N ILE A 277 -2.16 -13.77 14.32
CA ILE A 277 -2.11 -14.21 12.91
C ILE A 277 -1.13 -15.38 12.78
N GLY A 278 0.07 -15.26 13.36
CA GLY A 278 1.06 -16.33 13.36
C GLY A 278 0.58 -17.61 14.06
N ALA A 279 -0.12 -17.47 15.18
CA ALA A 279 -0.66 -18.61 15.93
C ALA A 279 -1.81 -19.31 15.20
N ARG A 280 -2.70 -18.56 14.56
CA ARG A 280 -3.93 -19.11 13.91
C ARG A 280 -3.69 -19.57 12.48
N LEU A 281 -2.87 -18.85 11.72
CA LEU A 281 -2.73 -19.03 10.28
C LEU A 281 -1.30 -19.39 9.84
N GLY A 282 -0.29 -19.19 10.68
CA GLY A 282 1.10 -19.55 10.42
C GLY A 282 1.41 -21.04 10.72
N PRO A 283 2.64 -21.51 10.45
CA PRO A 283 3.71 -20.74 9.82
C PRO A 283 3.43 -20.43 8.34
N PHE A 284 4.14 -19.44 7.80
CA PHE A 284 4.10 -19.08 6.39
C PHE A 284 5.45 -19.38 5.73
N ASP A 285 5.43 -19.91 4.52
CA ASP A 285 6.66 -20.16 3.76
C ASP A 285 7.34 -18.86 3.34
N LEU A 286 6.54 -17.87 2.92
CA LEU A 286 7.00 -16.54 2.56
C LEU A 286 6.10 -15.47 3.20
N THR A 287 6.71 -14.39 3.67
CA THR A 287 5.98 -13.20 4.11
C THR A 287 6.41 -11.99 3.30
N ALA A 288 5.46 -11.26 2.74
CA ALA A 288 5.68 -9.96 2.13
C ALA A 288 5.27 -8.88 3.15
N MET A 289 6.26 -8.17 3.70
CA MET A 289 6.04 -7.19 4.78
C MET A 289 6.27 -5.77 4.31
N ASP A 290 5.36 -4.88 4.69
CA ASP A 290 5.57 -3.44 4.64
C ASP A 290 6.90 -3.08 5.31
N ALA A 291 7.76 -2.35 4.62
CA ALA A 291 9.07 -1.94 5.14
C ALA A 291 9.46 -0.51 4.75
N GLY A 292 8.56 0.20 4.03
CA GLY A 292 8.78 1.55 3.53
C GLY A 292 7.76 2.58 4.03
N ALA A 293 7.85 3.79 3.50
CA ALA A 293 6.95 4.91 3.80
C ALA A 293 6.78 5.24 5.29
N TYR A 294 7.71 4.80 6.14
CA TYR A 294 7.73 5.08 7.57
C TYR A 294 8.26 6.49 7.87
N ASP A 295 7.85 7.05 9.00
CA ASP A 295 8.39 8.30 9.55
C ASP A 295 8.12 8.40 11.05
N SER A 296 8.98 9.08 11.79
CA SER A 296 8.79 9.30 13.23
C SER A 296 7.59 10.20 13.57
N THR A 297 6.95 10.81 12.56
CA THR A 297 5.72 11.60 12.74
C THR A 297 4.44 10.80 12.52
N TRP A 298 4.53 9.52 12.06
CA TRP A 298 3.40 8.60 11.91
C TRP A 298 3.79 7.14 12.18
N THR A 299 4.42 6.92 13.31
CA THR A 299 4.97 5.61 13.73
C THR A 299 3.93 4.50 13.81
N ASP A 300 2.64 4.84 13.90
CA ASP A 300 1.52 3.91 14.03
C ASP A 300 0.79 3.65 12.71
N VAL A 301 1.43 3.93 11.59
CA VAL A 301 0.84 3.82 10.24
C VAL A 301 1.54 2.78 9.38
N HIS A 302 2.88 2.74 9.43
CA HIS A 302 3.72 1.81 8.68
C HIS A 302 4.72 1.12 9.59
N LEU A 303 5.10 -0.12 9.22
CA LEU A 303 6.25 -0.79 9.83
C LEU A 303 7.53 -0.03 9.46
N GLY A 304 8.32 0.31 10.46
CA GLY A 304 9.73 0.62 10.20
C GLY A 304 10.48 -0.65 9.80
N PRO A 305 11.65 -0.52 9.17
CA PRO A 305 12.41 -1.66 8.66
C PRO A 305 12.71 -2.73 9.72
N GLU A 306 13.07 -2.33 10.94
CA GLU A 306 13.31 -3.23 12.07
C GLU A 306 12.02 -3.93 12.49
N GLN A 307 10.90 -3.21 12.47
CA GLN A 307 9.59 -3.75 12.82
C GLN A 307 9.05 -4.73 11.78
N ALA A 308 9.44 -4.56 10.50
CA ALA A 308 9.12 -5.54 9.45
C ALA A 308 9.73 -6.92 9.75
N VAL A 309 10.95 -6.94 10.31
CA VAL A 309 11.61 -8.18 10.76
C VAL A 309 10.91 -8.78 11.99
N ILE A 310 10.53 -7.94 12.95
CA ILE A 310 9.75 -8.38 14.13
C ILE A 310 8.39 -8.93 13.69
N ALA A 311 7.67 -8.21 12.83
CA ALA A 311 6.37 -8.64 12.31
C ALA A 311 6.46 -9.98 11.57
N HIS A 312 7.51 -10.18 10.75
CA HIS A 312 7.83 -11.45 10.11
C HIS A 312 7.96 -12.60 11.13
N GLN A 313 8.68 -12.39 12.23
CA GLN A 313 8.83 -13.40 13.29
C GLN A 313 7.51 -13.64 14.02
N LEU A 314 6.74 -12.60 14.35
CA LEU A 314 5.44 -12.71 15.02
C LEU A 314 4.43 -13.52 14.19
N VAL A 315 4.40 -13.34 12.89
CA VAL A 315 3.52 -14.15 12.02
C VAL A 315 4.12 -15.53 11.69
N ARG A 316 5.32 -15.85 12.19
CA ARG A 316 6.02 -17.12 11.99
C ARG A 316 6.37 -17.35 10.51
N GLY A 317 6.94 -16.33 9.88
CA GLY A 317 7.41 -16.40 8.49
C GLY A 317 8.69 -17.24 8.33
N GLY A 318 8.82 -17.92 7.19
CA GLY A 318 10.03 -18.65 6.80
C GLY A 318 11.05 -17.73 6.13
N VAL A 319 10.64 -17.05 5.05
CA VAL A 319 11.50 -16.10 4.31
C VAL A 319 10.79 -14.75 4.20
N LEU A 320 11.52 -13.66 4.42
CA LEU A 320 11.02 -12.28 4.35
C LEU A 320 11.24 -11.68 2.97
N LEU A 321 10.18 -11.17 2.35
CA LEU A 321 10.21 -10.30 1.18
C LEU A 321 9.76 -8.89 1.61
N PRO A 322 10.66 -7.92 1.78
CA PRO A 322 10.27 -6.54 2.06
C PRO A 322 9.57 -5.90 0.86
N VAL A 323 8.42 -5.28 1.08
CA VAL A 323 7.61 -4.56 0.08
C VAL A 323 7.35 -3.12 0.51
N HIS A 324 6.58 -2.38 -0.26
CA HIS A 324 6.21 -0.98 -0.01
C HIS A 324 7.39 -0.01 -0.08
N TRP A 325 8.39 -0.29 -0.93
CA TRP A 325 9.58 0.54 -1.13
C TRP A 325 10.03 0.55 -2.59
N GLY A 326 10.95 1.45 -2.92
CA GLY A 326 11.74 1.42 -4.16
C GLY A 326 11.01 1.80 -5.45
N LEU A 327 9.75 2.29 -5.39
CA LEU A 327 8.99 2.68 -6.58
C LEU A 327 8.46 4.12 -6.52
N PHE A 328 7.99 4.58 -5.36
CA PHE A 328 7.42 5.91 -5.15
C PHE A 328 8.11 6.62 -4.00
N ASP A 329 8.14 7.95 -4.05
CA ASP A 329 8.57 8.82 -2.95
C ASP A 329 7.33 9.18 -2.11
N LEU A 330 7.14 8.46 -0.98
CA LEU A 330 5.96 8.58 -0.11
C LEU A 330 6.29 9.06 1.30
N ALA A 331 7.58 9.15 1.67
CA ALA A 331 7.99 9.49 3.04
C ALA A 331 9.32 10.24 3.08
N ASN A 332 9.70 10.68 4.30
CA ASN A 332 10.89 11.51 4.51
C ASN A 332 12.15 10.69 4.80
N HIS A 333 12.35 9.56 4.12
CA HIS A 333 13.57 8.74 4.22
C HIS A 333 14.19 8.53 2.83
N GLY A 334 15.47 8.15 2.78
CA GLY A 334 16.15 7.77 1.54
C GLY A 334 15.47 6.54 0.89
N TRP A 335 15.35 6.51 -0.44
CA TRP A 335 14.64 5.43 -1.15
C TRP A 335 15.28 4.03 -0.97
N THR A 336 16.56 3.97 -0.59
CA THR A 336 17.29 2.71 -0.32
C THR A 336 17.36 2.38 1.17
N GLU A 337 17.09 3.35 2.04
CA GLU A 337 17.20 3.22 3.49
C GLU A 337 16.38 2.05 4.06
N PRO A 338 15.13 1.81 3.62
CA PRO A 338 14.34 0.68 4.10
C PRO A 338 15.11 -0.64 4.02
N MET A 339 15.75 -0.91 2.89
CA MET A 339 16.45 -2.18 2.66
C MET A 339 17.75 -2.29 3.44
N GLU A 340 18.52 -1.20 3.58
CA GLU A 340 19.75 -1.20 4.38
C GLU A 340 19.43 -1.55 5.83
N ARG A 341 18.39 -0.93 6.39
CA ARG A 341 17.94 -1.16 7.77
C ARG A 341 17.33 -2.55 7.94
N VAL A 342 16.48 -3.03 7.01
CA VAL A 342 15.95 -4.40 7.04
C VAL A 342 17.08 -5.42 7.06
N LEU A 343 18.10 -5.28 6.19
CA LEU A 343 19.21 -6.23 6.13
C LEU A 343 20.05 -6.22 7.40
N LEU A 344 20.23 -5.06 8.06
CA LEU A 344 20.91 -4.99 9.35
C LEU A 344 20.10 -5.69 10.46
N ALA A 345 18.80 -5.43 10.53
CA ALA A 345 17.91 -6.05 11.52
C ALA A 345 17.79 -7.57 11.30
N ALA A 346 17.59 -8.01 10.07
CA ALA A 346 17.44 -9.40 9.70
C ALA A 346 18.71 -10.23 10.02
N ARG A 347 19.92 -9.67 9.78
CA ARG A 347 21.16 -10.32 10.20
C ARG A 347 21.26 -10.54 11.70
N ARG A 348 20.79 -9.57 12.50
CA ARG A 348 20.78 -9.67 13.98
C ARG A 348 19.78 -10.74 14.46
N ALA A 349 18.69 -10.91 13.72
CA ALA A 349 17.59 -11.83 14.06
C ALA A 349 17.69 -13.21 13.38
N ASP A 350 18.72 -13.43 12.56
CA ASP A 350 18.91 -14.65 11.73
C ASP A 350 17.69 -14.93 10.82
N VAL A 351 17.13 -13.87 10.23
CA VAL A 351 15.99 -13.95 9.31
C VAL A 351 16.48 -13.93 7.85
N PRO A 352 16.12 -14.93 7.04
CA PRO A 352 16.42 -14.93 5.61
C PRO A 352 15.58 -13.88 4.86
N VAL A 353 16.24 -13.05 4.04
CA VAL A 353 15.60 -11.95 3.29
C VAL A 353 15.80 -12.12 1.80
N LEU A 354 14.72 -11.99 1.05
CA LEU A 354 14.71 -11.93 -0.42
C LEU A 354 14.75 -10.48 -0.88
N THR A 355 15.61 -10.19 -1.85
CA THR A 355 15.77 -8.85 -2.41
C THR A 355 15.75 -8.87 -3.94
N PRO A 356 14.67 -9.39 -4.56
CA PRO A 356 14.58 -9.40 -6.01
C PRO A 356 14.59 -7.96 -6.57
N ARG A 357 15.15 -7.80 -7.77
CA ARG A 357 14.93 -6.56 -8.54
C ARG A 357 13.46 -6.46 -8.93
N PRO A 358 12.92 -5.26 -9.15
CA PRO A 358 11.57 -5.13 -9.72
C PRO A 358 11.42 -5.97 -11.00
N GLY A 359 10.41 -6.82 -11.06
CA GLY A 359 10.21 -7.85 -12.07
C GLY A 359 10.88 -9.19 -11.77
N GLY A 360 11.72 -9.27 -10.74
CA GLY A 360 12.33 -10.53 -10.32
C GLY A 360 11.33 -11.48 -9.67
N SER A 361 11.42 -12.75 -10.02
CA SER A 361 10.67 -13.84 -9.39
C SER A 361 11.55 -14.56 -8.38
N VAL A 362 10.95 -15.07 -7.31
CA VAL A 362 11.57 -15.90 -6.28
C VAL A 362 10.76 -17.18 -6.11
N GLU A 363 11.47 -18.30 -6.01
CA GLU A 363 10.95 -19.61 -5.66
C GLU A 363 11.69 -20.13 -4.43
N LEU A 364 11.01 -20.85 -3.53
CA LEU A 364 11.63 -21.27 -2.27
C LEU A 364 12.65 -22.40 -2.41
N THR A 365 12.75 -22.98 -3.60
CA THR A 365 13.79 -23.95 -3.95
C THR A 365 15.14 -23.28 -4.20
N ASP A 366 15.13 -21.97 -4.42
CA ASP A 366 16.34 -21.20 -4.69
C ASP A 366 17.13 -20.93 -3.40
N VAL A 367 18.44 -20.85 -3.53
CA VAL A 367 19.26 -20.37 -2.42
C VAL A 367 18.91 -18.91 -2.16
N VAL A 368 18.55 -18.57 -0.92
CA VAL A 368 18.28 -17.18 -0.54
C VAL A 368 19.56 -16.37 -0.68
N VAL A 369 19.67 -15.61 -1.74
CA VAL A 369 20.79 -14.71 -2.01
C VAL A 369 20.29 -13.27 -1.94
N VAL A 370 20.94 -12.46 -1.10
CA VAL A 370 20.71 -11.01 -1.09
C VAL A 370 21.35 -10.40 -2.33
N ASP A 371 20.54 -10.01 -3.32
CA ASP A 371 20.98 -9.18 -4.46
C ASP A 371 20.86 -7.70 -4.07
N ARG A 372 21.97 -7.07 -3.74
CA ARG A 372 21.99 -5.63 -3.42
C ARG A 372 22.12 -4.82 -4.70
N TRP A 373 21.02 -4.70 -5.42
CA TRP A 373 20.93 -4.05 -6.74
C TRP A 373 20.82 -2.52 -6.68
N TRP A 374 20.51 -1.94 -5.50
CA TRP A 374 20.44 -0.50 -5.30
C TRP A 374 21.83 0.08 -4.99
N PRO A 375 22.05 1.40 -5.29
CA PRO A 375 23.35 2.02 -5.05
C PRO A 375 23.60 2.23 -3.56
N ASP A 376 24.87 2.35 -3.21
CA ASP A 376 25.26 2.85 -1.88
C ASP A 376 24.79 4.30 -1.73
N ALA A 377 24.02 4.56 -0.69
CA ALA A 377 23.58 5.88 -0.30
C ALA A 377 23.67 6.01 1.23
N PRO A 378 23.92 7.21 1.75
CA PRO A 378 23.82 7.45 3.19
C PRO A 378 22.42 7.14 3.68
N PHE A 379 22.29 6.53 4.85
CA PHE A 379 21.04 6.24 5.52
C PHE A 379 21.21 6.40 7.04
N ALA A 380 20.12 6.72 7.73
CA ALA A 380 20.09 6.76 9.17
C ALA A 380 19.84 5.35 9.74
N THR A 381 20.63 4.97 10.72
CA THR A 381 20.41 3.70 11.46
C THR A 381 19.27 3.86 12.47
N VAL A 382 18.78 2.75 13.03
CA VAL A 382 17.76 2.78 14.09
C VAL A 382 18.20 3.57 15.32
N ASP A 383 19.50 3.62 15.61
CA ASP A 383 20.05 4.36 16.75
C ASP A 383 20.08 5.89 16.47
N GLU A 384 20.15 6.31 15.21
CA GLU A 384 20.20 7.70 14.78
C GLU A 384 18.78 8.27 14.50
N ASP A 385 17.88 7.50 13.92
CA ASP A 385 16.49 7.88 13.69
C ASP A 385 15.56 6.70 14.03
N PRO A 386 15.27 6.48 15.31
CA PRO A 386 14.40 5.39 15.74
C PRO A 386 12.95 5.66 15.34
N VAL A 387 12.33 4.68 14.68
CA VAL A 387 10.91 4.71 14.33
C VAL A 387 10.24 3.47 14.90
N TRP A 388 9.54 3.66 16.01
CA TRP A 388 8.88 2.57 16.73
C TRP A 388 7.41 2.87 16.95
N SER A 389 6.54 1.91 16.63
CA SER A 389 5.13 1.97 16.96
C SER A 389 4.92 2.02 18.47
N THR A 390 3.87 2.71 18.91
CA THR A 390 3.59 2.94 20.36
C THR A 390 3.21 1.68 21.13
N SER A 391 3.05 0.54 20.47
CA SER A 391 2.73 -0.75 21.10
C SER A 391 3.92 -1.69 21.22
N VAL A 392 5.15 -1.24 20.95
CA VAL A 392 6.35 -2.10 20.95
C VAL A 392 6.65 -2.65 22.33
N ASP A 393 6.55 -1.83 23.36
CA ASP A 393 6.86 -2.24 24.74
C ASP A 393 5.96 -3.39 25.21
N ASP A 394 4.69 -3.40 24.79
CA ASP A 394 3.74 -4.48 25.11
C ASP A 394 4.05 -5.80 24.37
N LEU A 395 4.69 -5.71 23.19
CA LEU A 395 5.05 -6.88 22.38
C LEU A 395 6.39 -7.51 22.73
N LEU A 396 7.27 -6.74 23.35
CA LEU A 396 8.60 -7.20 23.76
C LEU A 396 8.65 -7.62 25.23
N ALA A 397 7.54 -7.47 25.99
CA ALA A 397 7.44 -7.78 27.40
C ALA A 397 7.14 -9.27 27.68
N ASP A 398 6.74 -10.06 26.69
CA ASP A 398 6.49 -11.50 26.74
C ASP A 398 7.63 -12.29 26.07
#